data_604e1139bceb53db9e511d6eadd7df3a
#
_entry.id   604e1139bceb53db9e511d6eadd7df3a
#
_cell.length_a   1.000
_cell.length_b   1.000
_cell.length_c   1.000
_cell.angle_alpha   90.00
_cell.angle_beta   90.00
_cell.angle_gamma   90.00
#
_symmetry.space_group_name_H-M   'P 1'
#
loop_
_entity.id
_entity.type
_entity.pdbx_description
1 polymer ?
#
loop_
_entity_poly.entity_id
_entity_poly.type
_entity_poly.pdbx_seq_one_letter_code
_entity_poly.pdbx_strand_id
1 'polypeptide(L)'
;DVARWLQPDWVIDTARAEGLRVLIGFDFAMGYPAGFAARLTGEARAEAVWRWLAGAITDTDNRNNRFEVATRINATFPEGPGPFWSHPTGQSWPGLPFRRAGIDYAALGLSETRVAETAVPRAKSPWMLFNPGSVGSQSLLGLPMIHRLSQIPGVAVWPFAAPDSPVVLAEVYPSLLAGPV
;
A
#
# COMPACT_ATOMS: atom_id res chain seq x y z
N ASP A 1 -3.17 2.53 27.40
CA ASP A 1 -2.09 2.61 26.41
C ASP A 1 -2.65 2.23 25.03
N VAL A 2 -3.20 3.23 24.32
CA VAL A 2 -3.93 3.02 23.04
C VAL A 2 -3.03 2.39 21.98
N ALA A 3 -1.73 2.66 21.98
CA ALA A 3 -0.79 2.11 21.02
C ALA A 3 -0.64 0.58 21.12
N ARG A 4 -0.87 0.00 22.29
CA ARG A 4 -0.77 -1.45 22.50
C ARG A 4 -1.93 -2.23 21.87
N TRP A 5 -3.10 -1.60 21.80
CA TRP A 5 -4.32 -2.21 21.24
C TRP A 5 -4.32 -2.29 19.71
N LEU A 6 -3.43 -1.55 19.06
CA LEU A 6 -3.37 -1.44 17.61
C LEU A 6 -2.24 -2.29 16.99
N GLN A 7 -1.55 -3.14 17.75
CA GLN A 7 -0.53 -4.02 17.20
C GLN A 7 -1.18 -5.28 16.61
N PRO A 8 -1.10 -5.48 15.28
CA PRO A 8 -1.72 -6.64 14.63
C PRO A 8 -1.25 -7.97 15.20
N ASP A 9 0.02 -8.06 15.61
CA ASP A 9 0.60 -9.26 16.20
C ASP A 9 -0.16 -9.69 17.46
N TRP A 10 -0.42 -8.75 18.37
CA TRP A 10 -1.19 -9.03 19.58
C TRP A 10 -2.61 -9.55 19.27
N VAL A 11 -3.28 -8.94 18.29
CA VAL A 11 -4.62 -9.38 17.85
C VAL A 11 -4.56 -10.80 17.30
N ILE A 12 -3.56 -11.12 16.49
CA ILE A 12 -3.37 -12.45 15.89
C ILE A 12 -3.10 -13.49 16.99
N ASP A 13 -2.22 -13.18 17.93
CA ASP A 13 -1.87 -14.09 19.02
C ASP A 13 -3.07 -14.35 19.94
N THR A 14 -3.84 -13.29 20.27
CA THR A 14 -5.06 -13.43 21.05
C THR A 14 -6.12 -14.26 20.32
N ALA A 15 -6.35 -13.99 19.04
CA ALA A 15 -7.29 -14.75 18.23
C ALA A 15 -6.95 -16.25 18.20
N ARG A 16 -5.66 -16.58 18.10
CA ARG A 16 -5.18 -17.96 18.12
C ARG A 16 -5.39 -18.63 19.48
N ALA A 17 -5.00 -17.93 20.54
CA ALA A 17 -5.12 -18.45 21.91
C ALA A 17 -6.58 -18.74 22.29
N GLU A 18 -7.51 -17.94 21.80
CA GLU A 18 -8.94 -18.03 22.10
C GLU A 18 -9.75 -18.78 21.05
N GLY A 19 -9.12 -19.25 19.96
CA GLY A 19 -9.81 -19.96 18.87
C GLY A 19 -10.79 -19.08 18.09
N LEU A 20 -10.57 -17.76 18.04
CA LEU A 20 -11.44 -16.80 17.39
C LEU A 20 -11.14 -16.66 15.91
N ARG A 21 -12.17 -16.31 15.14
CA ARG A 21 -12.00 -15.79 13.77
C ARG A 21 -11.98 -14.27 13.81
N VAL A 22 -10.96 -13.67 13.18
CA VAL A 22 -10.75 -12.22 13.24
C VAL A 22 -10.55 -11.66 11.83
N LEU A 23 -11.20 -10.52 11.55
CA LEU A 23 -10.93 -9.65 10.40
C LEU A 23 -10.19 -8.39 10.89
N ILE A 24 -9.02 -8.14 10.32
CA ILE A 24 -8.23 -6.92 10.60
C ILE A 24 -8.27 -6.04 9.35
N GLY A 25 -8.88 -4.86 9.47
CA GLY A 25 -8.98 -3.87 8.40
C GLY A 25 -7.79 -2.89 8.41
N PHE A 26 -7.27 -2.59 7.23
CA PHE A 26 -6.21 -1.59 7.02
C PHE A 26 -6.70 -0.52 6.04
N ASP A 27 -6.61 0.75 6.42
CA ASP A 27 -7.03 1.90 5.59
C ASP A 27 -5.89 2.35 4.67
N PHE A 28 -5.41 1.44 3.84
CA PHE A 28 -4.48 1.74 2.74
C PHE A 28 -4.54 0.66 1.65
N ALA A 29 -4.10 1.02 0.45
CA ALA A 29 -4.09 0.13 -0.71
C ALA A 29 -3.14 -1.05 -0.53
N MET A 30 -3.67 -2.29 -0.58
CA MET A 30 -2.86 -3.51 -0.49
C MET A 30 -2.33 -3.99 -1.84
N GLY A 31 -2.65 -3.32 -2.92
CA GLY A 31 -2.15 -3.59 -4.26
C GLY A 31 -2.05 -2.32 -5.10
N TYR A 32 -1.51 -2.47 -6.30
CA TYR A 32 -1.34 -1.40 -7.28
C TYR A 32 -2.08 -1.75 -8.58
N PRO A 33 -2.29 -0.79 -9.49
CA PRO A 33 -2.85 -1.05 -10.81
C PRO A 33 -2.12 -2.15 -11.57
N ALA A 34 -2.85 -2.85 -12.44
CA ALA A 34 -2.31 -3.93 -13.26
C ALA A 34 -1.05 -3.47 -14.03
N GLY A 35 -0.10 -4.39 -14.21
CA GLY A 35 1.19 -4.11 -14.84
C GLY A 35 2.30 -3.70 -13.86
N PHE A 36 1.98 -3.01 -12.77
CA PHE A 36 2.99 -2.50 -11.84
C PHE A 36 3.84 -3.61 -11.20
N ALA A 37 3.19 -4.65 -10.67
CA ALA A 37 3.89 -5.73 -10.00
C ALA A 37 4.89 -6.43 -10.95
N ALA A 38 4.44 -6.78 -12.16
CA ALA A 38 5.28 -7.42 -13.16
C ALA A 38 6.48 -6.55 -13.56
N ARG A 39 6.26 -5.23 -13.73
CA ARG A 39 7.33 -4.30 -14.09
C ARG A 39 8.37 -4.16 -12.99
N LEU A 40 7.94 -4.03 -11.74
CA LEU A 40 8.83 -3.83 -10.60
C LEU A 40 9.58 -5.10 -10.20
N THR A 41 8.91 -6.25 -10.24
CA THR A 41 9.40 -7.49 -9.59
C THR A 41 9.64 -8.65 -10.57
N GLY A 42 9.16 -8.55 -11.80
CA GLY A 42 9.11 -9.66 -12.75
C GLY A 42 7.93 -10.63 -12.53
N GLU A 43 7.16 -10.45 -11.46
CA GLU A 43 6.01 -11.30 -11.10
C GLU A 43 4.72 -10.46 -11.11
N ALA A 44 3.64 -10.94 -11.76
CA ALA A 44 2.36 -10.24 -11.84
C ALA A 44 1.47 -10.45 -10.59
N ARG A 45 2.04 -10.41 -9.39
CA ARG A 45 1.38 -10.70 -8.12
C ARG A 45 1.65 -9.60 -7.08
N ALA A 46 0.62 -9.23 -6.31
CA ALA A 46 0.73 -8.20 -5.28
C ALA A 46 1.75 -8.57 -4.19
N GLU A 47 1.81 -9.85 -3.82
CA GLU A 47 2.73 -10.36 -2.78
C GLU A 47 4.21 -10.19 -3.17
N ALA A 48 4.52 -10.19 -4.46
CA ALA A 48 5.87 -9.90 -4.93
C ALA A 48 6.26 -8.44 -4.66
N VAL A 49 5.30 -7.51 -4.80
CA VAL A 49 5.50 -6.10 -4.43
C VAL A 49 5.68 -5.95 -2.92
N TRP A 50 4.88 -6.64 -2.12
CA TRP A 50 5.01 -6.61 -0.65
C TRP A 50 6.40 -7.08 -0.21
N ARG A 51 6.86 -8.21 -0.76
CA ARG A 51 8.20 -8.76 -0.51
C ARG A 51 9.30 -7.79 -0.94
N TRP A 52 9.17 -7.20 -2.12
CA TRP A 52 10.14 -6.23 -2.64
C TRP A 52 10.23 -5.00 -1.72
N LEU A 53 9.08 -4.46 -1.31
CA LEU A 53 9.02 -3.32 -0.39
C LEU A 53 9.57 -3.67 1.00
N ALA A 54 9.33 -4.88 1.50
CA ALA A 54 9.87 -5.34 2.77
C ALA A 54 11.42 -5.35 2.78
N GLY A 55 12.05 -5.59 1.62
CA GLY A 55 13.49 -5.49 1.47
C GLY A 55 14.02 -4.07 1.17
N ALA A 56 13.15 -3.14 0.75
CA ALA A 56 13.55 -1.82 0.29
C ALA A 56 13.24 -0.69 1.29
N ILE A 57 12.13 -0.81 2.03
CA ILE A 57 11.68 0.19 3.00
C ILE A 57 12.45 0.03 4.31
N THR A 58 12.96 1.14 4.79
CA THR A 58 13.45 1.31 6.16
C THR A 58 12.52 2.30 6.85
N ASP A 59 11.93 1.88 7.96
CA ASP A 59 11.04 2.71 8.78
C ASP A 59 11.48 2.59 10.24
N THR A 60 11.91 3.70 10.80
CA THR A 60 12.37 3.83 12.18
C THR A 60 11.72 5.05 12.81
N ASP A 61 11.85 5.22 14.11
CA ASP A 61 11.25 6.34 14.85
C ASP A 61 11.44 7.68 14.13
N ASN A 62 10.34 8.26 13.67
CA ASN A 62 10.27 9.54 12.96
C ASN A 62 11.08 9.64 11.64
N ARG A 63 11.54 8.51 11.07
CA ARG A 63 12.38 8.50 9.88
C ARG A 63 12.11 7.30 9.00
N ASN A 64 11.82 7.56 7.72
CA ASN A 64 11.69 6.49 6.72
C ASN A 64 12.20 6.97 5.36
N ASN A 65 12.47 5.99 4.48
CA ASN A 65 13.04 6.20 3.16
C ASN A 65 12.02 6.10 2.01
N ARG A 66 10.72 6.36 2.26
CA ARG A 66 9.66 6.15 1.26
C ARG A 66 9.86 6.96 -0.03
N PHE A 67 10.41 8.17 0.05
CA PHE A 67 10.64 9.01 -1.13
C PHE A 67 11.81 8.50 -1.96
N GLU A 68 12.89 8.03 -1.33
CA GLU A 68 14.01 7.36 -1.98
C GLU A 68 13.55 6.09 -2.70
N VAL A 69 12.73 5.29 -2.02
CA VAL A 69 12.18 4.06 -2.59
C VAL A 69 11.26 4.38 -3.76
N ALA A 70 10.38 5.38 -3.64
CA ALA A 70 9.52 5.82 -4.73
C ALA A 70 10.33 6.32 -5.94
N THR A 71 11.42 7.05 -5.72
CA THR A 71 12.34 7.48 -6.79
C THR A 71 12.98 6.27 -7.49
N ARG A 72 13.42 5.27 -6.71
CA ARG A 72 13.98 4.03 -7.28
C ARG A 72 12.94 3.26 -8.11
N ILE A 73 11.70 3.21 -7.64
CA ILE A 73 10.59 2.59 -8.38
C ILE A 73 10.34 3.38 -9.68
N ASN A 74 10.23 4.69 -9.62
CA ASN A 74 10.01 5.52 -10.81
C ASN A 74 11.10 5.30 -11.87
N ALA A 75 12.35 5.08 -11.46
CA ALA A 75 13.45 4.80 -12.37
C ALA A 75 13.29 3.47 -13.14
N THR A 76 12.38 2.59 -12.74
CA THR A 76 12.05 1.37 -13.50
C THR A 76 11.07 1.63 -14.65
N PHE A 77 10.58 2.86 -14.80
CA PHE A 77 9.66 3.32 -15.84
C PHE A 77 10.33 4.40 -16.71
N PRO A 78 11.23 4.04 -17.65
CA PRO A 78 11.97 5.00 -18.46
C PRO A 78 11.10 5.74 -19.49
N GLU A 79 9.85 5.30 -19.68
CA GLU A 79 8.90 5.87 -20.63
C GLU A 79 8.41 7.28 -20.22
N GLY A 80 8.60 7.67 -18.96
CA GLY A 80 8.18 8.99 -18.48
C GLY A 80 8.36 9.18 -16.98
N PRO A 81 8.03 10.35 -16.45
CA PRO A 81 8.04 10.59 -15.01
C PRO A 81 6.92 9.79 -14.33
N GLY A 82 7.16 9.35 -13.11
CA GLY A 82 6.17 8.57 -12.34
C GLY A 82 6.50 7.07 -12.29
N PRO A 83 5.61 6.23 -11.79
CA PRO A 83 4.20 6.50 -11.44
C PRO A 83 3.99 7.30 -10.15
N PHE A 84 4.91 7.25 -9.18
CA PHE A 84 4.78 7.97 -7.92
C PHE A 84 5.05 9.47 -8.09
N TRP A 85 4.35 10.27 -7.30
CA TRP A 85 4.48 11.73 -7.29
C TRP A 85 4.08 12.32 -5.93
N SER A 86 4.34 13.62 -5.76
CA SER A 86 4.10 14.42 -4.57
C SER A 86 5.09 14.18 -3.43
N HIS A 87 5.72 15.26 -3.00
CA HIS A 87 6.66 15.30 -1.89
C HIS A 87 6.54 16.65 -1.16
N PRO A 88 7.11 16.82 0.04
CA PRO A 88 7.05 18.09 0.77
C PRO A 88 7.62 19.26 -0.03
N THR A 89 6.98 20.42 0.09
CA THR A 89 7.48 21.68 -0.47
C THR A 89 8.89 21.98 0.11
N GLY A 90 9.78 22.44 -0.76
CA GLY A 90 11.17 22.76 -0.35
C GLY A 90 12.12 21.56 -0.37
N GLN A 91 11.62 20.35 -0.64
CA GLN A 91 12.46 19.18 -0.91
C GLN A 91 12.55 18.93 -2.42
N SER A 92 13.68 18.40 -2.86
CA SER A 92 13.90 17.99 -4.26
C SER A 92 14.26 16.50 -4.28
N TRP A 93 13.50 15.75 -5.06
CA TRP A 93 13.70 14.30 -5.24
C TRP A 93 13.83 14.01 -6.72
N PRO A 94 15.06 13.81 -7.25
CA PRO A 94 15.26 13.50 -8.66
C PRO A 94 14.44 12.28 -9.08
N GLY A 95 13.65 12.39 -10.16
CA GLY A 95 12.79 11.32 -10.64
C GLY A 95 11.46 11.14 -9.89
N LEU A 96 11.16 11.99 -8.89
CA LEU A 96 9.86 12.03 -8.21
C LEU A 96 9.18 13.38 -8.48
N PRO A 97 8.18 13.43 -9.38
CA PRO A 97 7.48 14.67 -9.70
C PRO A 97 6.77 15.28 -8.48
N PHE A 98 6.85 16.60 -8.33
CA PHE A 98 6.10 17.31 -7.28
C PHE A 98 4.58 17.29 -7.53
N ARG A 99 4.17 17.28 -8.80
CA ARG A 99 2.76 17.32 -9.21
C ARG A 99 2.46 16.16 -10.14
N ARG A 100 1.19 15.74 -10.17
CA ARG A 100 0.67 14.73 -11.09
C ARG A 100 0.77 15.17 -12.57
N ALA A 101 0.72 16.46 -12.83
CA ALA A 101 0.79 17.02 -14.18
C ALA A 101 2.07 16.56 -14.91
N GLY A 102 1.92 16.05 -16.12
CA GLY A 102 3.03 15.50 -16.93
C GLY A 102 3.27 14.00 -16.75
N ILE A 103 2.53 13.31 -15.87
CA ILE A 103 2.58 11.84 -15.80
C ILE A 103 1.55 11.27 -16.77
N ASP A 104 2.01 10.55 -17.78
CA ASP A 104 1.19 9.78 -18.70
C ASP A 104 1.19 8.29 -18.26
N TYR A 105 0.19 7.92 -17.48
CA TYR A 105 0.07 6.54 -16.99
C TYR A 105 -0.10 5.51 -18.10
N ALA A 106 -0.76 5.88 -19.22
CA ALA A 106 -0.92 4.99 -20.36
C ALA A 106 0.42 4.69 -21.02
N ALA A 107 1.28 5.70 -21.18
CA ALA A 107 2.64 5.52 -21.69
C ALA A 107 3.48 4.62 -20.77
N LEU A 108 3.28 4.71 -19.42
CA LEU A 108 3.93 3.82 -18.45
C LEU A 108 3.35 2.38 -18.47
N GLY A 109 2.30 2.10 -19.25
CA GLY A 109 1.59 0.81 -19.23
C GLY A 109 0.79 0.58 -17.94
N LEU A 110 0.37 1.64 -17.27
CA LEU A 110 -0.34 1.62 -15.99
C LEU A 110 -1.67 2.38 -16.07
N SER A 111 -2.48 2.23 -15.03
CA SER A 111 -3.62 3.11 -14.75
C SER A 111 -3.29 4.03 -13.56
N GLU A 112 -3.91 5.21 -13.54
CA GLU A 112 -3.79 6.13 -12.41
C GLU A 112 -4.46 5.59 -11.15
N THR A 113 -5.52 4.79 -11.32
CA THR A 113 -6.31 4.20 -10.24
C THR A 113 -6.47 2.71 -10.46
N ARG A 114 -6.69 1.96 -9.40
CA ARG A 114 -7.12 0.55 -9.47
C ARG A 114 -8.62 0.48 -9.80
N VAL A 115 -9.10 -0.70 -10.19
CA VAL A 115 -10.53 -0.93 -10.42
C VAL A 115 -11.36 -0.60 -9.15
N ALA A 116 -10.82 -0.90 -7.97
CA ALA A 116 -11.47 -0.58 -6.70
C ALA A 116 -11.74 0.93 -6.54
N GLU A 117 -10.78 1.80 -6.88
CA GLU A 117 -10.97 3.25 -6.79
C GLU A 117 -12.00 3.77 -7.78
N THR A 118 -12.18 3.13 -8.94
CA THR A 118 -13.20 3.56 -9.91
C THR A 118 -14.62 3.37 -9.39
N ALA A 119 -14.81 2.41 -8.48
CA ALA A 119 -16.10 2.15 -7.82
C ALA A 119 -16.35 3.03 -6.59
N VAL A 120 -15.32 3.75 -6.11
CA VAL A 120 -15.37 4.54 -4.88
C VAL A 120 -15.26 6.03 -5.21
N PRO A 121 -16.34 6.81 -5.12
CA PRO A 121 -16.28 8.26 -5.33
C PRO A 121 -15.25 8.91 -4.40
N ARG A 122 -14.39 9.76 -4.96
CA ARG A 122 -13.32 10.51 -4.25
C ARG A 122 -12.15 9.66 -3.74
N ALA A 123 -12.06 8.37 -4.07
CA ALA A 123 -10.87 7.58 -3.78
C ALA A 123 -9.63 8.25 -4.38
N LYS A 124 -8.54 8.23 -3.63
CA LYS A 124 -7.27 8.83 -4.06
C LYS A 124 -6.42 7.82 -4.80
N SER A 125 -5.65 8.32 -5.77
CA SER A 125 -4.67 7.51 -6.49
C SER A 125 -3.64 6.90 -5.53
N PRO A 126 -3.30 5.61 -5.65
CA PRO A 126 -2.28 4.96 -4.83
C PRO A 126 -0.86 5.49 -5.10
N TRP A 127 -0.69 6.38 -6.09
CA TRP A 127 0.60 6.93 -6.48
C TRP A 127 0.96 8.23 -5.76
N MET A 128 0.01 8.89 -5.10
CA MET A 128 0.24 10.15 -4.41
C MET A 128 0.87 9.91 -3.03
N LEU A 129 2.07 10.47 -2.79
CA LEU A 129 2.83 10.22 -1.57
C LEU A 129 2.68 11.28 -0.49
N PHE A 130 2.30 12.49 -0.83
CA PHE A 130 2.25 13.60 0.12
C PHE A 130 1.01 14.46 -0.12
N ASN A 131 0.49 15.06 0.92
CA ASN A 131 -0.73 15.87 1.09
C ASN A 131 -1.85 15.11 1.81
N PRO A 132 -2.82 15.83 2.39
CA PRO A 132 -3.97 15.23 3.08
C PRO A 132 -4.70 14.23 2.17
N GLY A 133 -4.93 13.04 2.69
CA GLY A 133 -5.57 11.95 1.97
C GLY A 133 -4.66 11.19 1.00
N SER A 134 -3.33 11.37 1.07
CA SER A 134 -2.41 10.56 0.27
C SER A 134 -2.30 9.14 0.83
N VAL A 135 -2.78 8.15 0.09
CA VAL A 135 -2.69 6.73 0.47
C VAL A 135 -1.40 6.06 0.01
N GLY A 136 -0.68 6.65 -0.95
CA GLY A 136 0.54 6.05 -1.50
C GLY A 136 1.66 5.88 -0.46
N SER A 137 1.84 6.86 0.43
CA SER A 137 2.80 6.73 1.54
C SER A 137 2.40 5.64 2.53
N GLN A 138 1.11 5.57 2.88
CA GLN A 138 0.59 4.54 3.77
C GLN A 138 0.79 3.14 3.17
N SER A 139 0.55 2.98 1.87
CA SER A 139 0.80 1.72 1.17
C SER A 139 2.29 1.35 1.15
N LEU A 140 3.19 2.28 0.79
CA LEU A 140 4.63 2.00 0.79
C LEU A 140 5.15 1.55 2.16
N LEU A 141 4.68 2.18 3.24
CA LEU A 141 5.12 1.88 4.60
C LEU A 141 4.35 0.70 5.22
N GLY A 142 3.10 0.48 4.83
CA GLY A 142 2.26 -0.59 5.39
C GLY A 142 2.47 -1.95 4.74
N LEU A 143 2.78 -2.01 3.44
CA LEU A 143 2.94 -3.28 2.72
C LEU A 143 4.09 -4.18 3.23
N PRO A 144 5.21 -3.66 3.73
CA PRO A 144 6.20 -4.48 4.46
C PRO A 144 5.61 -5.23 5.65
N MET A 145 4.72 -4.58 6.41
CA MET A 145 4.02 -5.23 7.51
C MET A 145 3.04 -6.29 7.00
N ILE A 146 2.26 -6.00 5.95
CA ILE A 146 1.37 -6.99 5.32
C ILE A 146 2.16 -8.20 4.86
N HIS A 147 3.33 -8.00 4.22
CA HIS A 147 4.22 -9.11 3.87
C HIS A 147 4.58 -9.96 5.08
N ARG A 148 5.06 -9.35 6.16
CA ARG A 148 5.44 -10.05 7.39
C ARG A 148 4.27 -10.83 7.99
N LEU A 149 3.10 -10.19 8.12
CA LEU A 149 1.91 -10.82 8.69
C LEU A 149 1.39 -11.97 7.83
N SER A 150 1.46 -11.85 6.50
CA SER A 150 1.04 -12.92 5.56
C SER A 150 1.88 -14.19 5.66
N GLN A 151 3.08 -14.12 6.25
CA GLN A 151 3.92 -15.31 6.48
C GLN A 151 3.52 -16.09 7.74
N ILE A 152 2.63 -15.54 8.56
CA ILE A 152 2.16 -16.21 9.78
C ILE A 152 1.14 -17.30 9.40
N PRO A 153 1.35 -18.58 9.78
CA PRO A 153 0.38 -19.64 9.47
C PRO A 153 -1.03 -19.28 9.96
N GLY A 154 -2.07 -19.52 9.16
CA GLY A 154 -3.46 -19.20 9.51
C GLY A 154 -3.83 -17.72 9.33
N VAL A 155 -2.96 -16.91 8.71
CA VAL A 155 -3.28 -15.55 8.26
C VAL A 155 -3.45 -15.53 6.73
N ALA A 156 -4.56 -15.00 6.25
CA ALA A 156 -4.83 -14.76 4.84
C ALA A 156 -4.97 -13.27 4.57
N VAL A 157 -4.58 -12.82 3.38
CA VAL A 157 -4.80 -11.43 2.93
C VAL A 157 -5.83 -11.44 1.82
N TRP A 158 -7.02 -10.97 2.09
CA TRP A 158 -8.09 -10.87 1.10
C TRP A 158 -7.90 -9.59 0.24
N PRO A 159 -8.15 -9.65 -1.09
CA PRO A 159 -8.66 -10.76 -1.91
C PRO A 159 -7.57 -11.66 -2.52
N PHE A 160 -6.32 -11.56 -2.11
CA PHE A 160 -5.18 -12.29 -2.69
C PHE A 160 -5.12 -13.76 -2.23
N ALA A 161 -5.78 -14.08 -1.13
CA ALA A 161 -5.99 -15.45 -0.63
C ALA A 161 -7.45 -15.64 -0.21
N ALA A 162 -7.90 -16.90 -0.16
CA ALA A 162 -9.24 -17.22 0.29
C ALA A 162 -9.45 -16.81 1.77
N PRO A 163 -10.63 -16.28 2.14
CA PRO A 163 -10.89 -15.75 3.48
C PRO A 163 -11.33 -16.83 4.50
N ASP A 164 -10.96 -18.07 4.31
CA ASP A 164 -11.29 -19.22 5.16
C ASP A 164 -10.30 -19.42 6.32
N SER A 165 -9.25 -18.63 6.36
CA SER A 165 -8.27 -18.61 7.45
C SER A 165 -8.85 -18.04 8.75
N PRO A 166 -8.34 -18.46 9.93
CA PRO A 166 -8.73 -17.90 11.21
C PRO A 166 -8.56 -16.38 11.30
N VAL A 167 -7.49 -15.86 10.72
CA VAL A 167 -7.23 -14.42 10.65
C VAL A 167 -7.22 -13.97 9.20
N VAL A 168 -8.03 -12.96 8.88
CA VAL A 168 -8.09 -12.34 7.56
C VAL A 168 -7.67 -10.88 7.66
N LEU A 169 -6.68 -10.49 6.88
CA LEU A 169 -6.29 -9.10 6.68
C LEU A 169 -7.01 -8.58 5.43
N ALA A 170 -7.57 -7.39 5.48
CA ALA A 170 -8.26 -6.80 4.33
C ALA A 170 -8.04 -5.29 4.25
N GLU A 171 -8.01 -4.78 3.02
CA GLU A 171 -8.13 -3.35 2.78
C GLU A 171 -9.57 -2.91 3.09
N VAL A 172 -9.70 -1.79 3.81
CA VAL A 172 -11.00 -1.19 4.13
C VAL A 172 -11.03 0.29 3.78
N TYR A 173 -12.22 0.78 3.46
CA TYR A 173 -12.50 2.19 3.21
C TYR A 173 -13.53 2.67 4.24
N PRO A 174 -13.13 3.09 5.43
CA PRO A 174 -14.06 3.46 6.50
C PRO A 174 -15.02 4.59 6.09
N SER A 175 -14.55 5.53 5.27
CA SER A 175 -15.35 6.65 4.78
C SER A 175 -16.54 6.27 3.88
N LEU A 176 -16.59 5.05 3.35
CA LEU A 176 -17.75 4.55 2.59
C LEU A 176 -18.94 4.25 3.48
N LEU A 177 -18.70 3.94 4.75
CA LEU A 177 -19.73 3.60 5.73
C LEU A 177 -20.16 4.81 6.56
N ALA A 178 -19.45 5.94 6.46
CA ALA A 178 -19.88 7.18 7.08
C ALA A 178 -21.09 7.72 6.31
N GLY A 179 -22.28 7.30 6.72
CA GLY A 179 -23.52 8.01 6.40
C GLY A 179 -23.42 9.46 6.86
N PRO A 180 -24.29 10.36 6.35
CA PRO A 180 -24.31 11.74 6.84
C PRO A 180 -24.58 11.69 8.36
N VAL A 181 -23.65 12.27 9.13
CA VAL A 181 -23.79 12.58 10.54
C VAL A 181 -24.76 13.71 10.69
#